data_633e307ab86aff74c34e9a8d8fd9bdd5
#
_entry.id   633e307ab86aff74c34e9a8d8fd9bdd5
#
_cell.length_a   1.000
_cell.length_b   1.000
_cell.length_c   1.000
_cell.angle_alpha   90.00
_cell.angle_beta   90.00
_cell.angle_gamma   90.00
#
_symmetry.space_group_name_H-M   'P 1'
#
loop_
_entity.id
_entity.type
_entity.pdbx_description
1 polymer ?
#
loop_
_entity_poly.entity_id
_entity_poly.type
_entity_poly.pdbx_seq_one_letter_code
_entity_poly.pdbx_strand_id
1 'polypeptide(L)'
;MSKSSTPTSARDSSTPLLVGACIAWGVATLLFFLLFTAPGEDGAQPDWFLTGINLLEIGAFFFAALLCFRNWRSSQIVSGRNVWFWIGLGLLFYAMGTVLFFIWGTVWGLDPAVSLGDFFYIFSYIFLAAGMFKAVLPRRLNLELPQWMMVVGIGLGGVLLAIFVNIAAAEAIAVPLGQVPAMHHLAQAPPDVAPAPALEAAPAEAPALEVEEEASSAPPLILQIDGMLEPLVDAVGLLYLIGDIVLLVIAGTLLVAFWGGRYSQSWKLIAIAAFCLYIADMFFAYAINTDTYVEGSLWEVFWTFSAIFFGLGAVVEHAVSVNSRRSPRRRRG
;
A
#
# COMPACT_ATOMS: atom_id res chain seq x y z
N MET A 1 -62.46 11.20 -1.73
CA MET A 1 -61.32 10.74 -2.54
C MET A 1 -60.06 11.24 -1.89
N SER A 2 -59.48 10.49 -0.99
CA SER A 2 -58.20 10.85 -0.33
C SER A 2 -57.06 10.31 -1.19
N LYS A 3 -56.22 11.23 -1.77
CA LYS A 3 -54.99 10.86 -2.47
C LYS A 3 -53.96 10.36 -1.46
N SER A 4 -53.81 9.04 -1.39
CA SER A 4 -52.69 8.38 -0.71
C SER A 4 -51.42 8.78 -1.45
N SER A 5 -50.68 9.75 -0.92
CA SER A 5 -49.30 10.04 -1.35
C SER A 5 -48.41 8.88 -0.87
N THR A 6 -48.03 8.02 -1.79
CA THR A 6 -47.01 6.99 -1.59
C THR A 6 -45.72 7.69 -1.18
N PRO A 7 -45.11 7.41 -0.02
CA PRO A 7 -43.83 7.98 0.33
C PRO A 7 -42.78 7.40 -0.62
N THR A 8 -42.26 8.24 -1.47
CA THR A 8 -41.11 7.95 -2.33
C THR A 8 -40.00 7.49 -1.40
N SER A 9 -39.60 6.22 -1.50
CA SER A 9 -38.47 5.65 -0.79
C SER A 9 -37.24 6.50 -1.13
N ALA A 10 -36.80 7.33 -0.21
CA ALA A 10 -35.52 7.98 -0.32
C ALA A 10 -34.45 6.88 -0.39
N ARG A 11 -34.08 6.49 -1.59
CA ARG A 11 -32.90 5.69 -1.86
C ARG A 11 -31.75 6.51 -1.27
N ASP A 12 -30.89 5.85 -0.47
CA ASP A 12 -29.72 6.51 0.12
C ASP A 12 -28.81 6.92 -1.05
N SER A 13 -29.05 8.14 -1.58
CA SER A 13 -28.38 8.68 -2.77
C SER A 13 -26.88 8.87 -2.55
N SER A 14 -26.43 8.80 -1.30
CA SER A 14 -25.01 8.94 -0.94
C SER A 14 -24.18 7.71 -1.32
N THR A 15 -24.74 6.50 -1.35
CA THR A 15 -23.97 5.28 -1.65
C THR A 15 -23.36 5.26 -3.04
N PRO A 16 -24.11 5.50 -4.16
CA PRO A 16 -23.51 5.52 -5.50
C PRO A 16 -22.50 6.68 -5.66
N LEU A 17 -22.73 7.82 -4.99
CA LEU A 17 -21.79 8.92 -5.00
C LEU A 17 -20.46 8.54 -4.34
N LEU A 18 -20.50 7.91 -3.17
CA LEU A 18 -19.30 7.47 -2.45
C LEU A 18 -18.54 6.37 -3.20
N VAL A 19 -19.24 5.41 -3.81
CA VAL A 19 -18.64 4.40 -4.68
C VAL A 19 -17.98 5.07 -5.88
N GLY A 20 -18.68 6.01 -6.54
CA GLY A 20 -18.13 6.77 -7.66
C GLY A 20 -16.90 7.57 -7.26
N ALA A 21 -16.90 8.21 -6.09
CA ALA A 21 -15.76 8.96 -5.57
C ALA A 21 -14.54 8.06 -5.31
N CYS A 22 -14.73 6.90 -4.68
CA CYS A 22 -13.64 5.93 -4.47
C CYS A 22 -13.04 5.45 -5.79
N ILE A 23 -13.90 5.10 -6.76
CA ILE A 23 -13.44 4.63 -8.08
C ILE A 23 -12.71 5.77 -8.82
N ALA A 24 -13.27 6.97 -8.82
CA ALA A 24 -12.66 8.14 -9.45
C ALA A 24 -11.30 8.47 -8.85
N TRP A 25 -11.17 8.37 -7.52
CA TRP A 25 -9.88 8.55 -6.84
C TRP A 25 -8.85 7.53 -7.31
N GLY A 26 -9.21 6.23 -7.35
CA GLY A 26 -8.31 5.18 -7.82
C GLY A 26 -7.89 5.35 -9.27
N VAL A 27 -8.84 5.71 -10.15
CA VAL A 27 -8.53 5.98 -11.56
C VAL A 27 -7.62 7.21 -11.68
N ALA A 28 -7.91 8.29 -10.94
CA ALA A 28 -7.08 9.49 -10.95
C ALA A 28 -5.65 9.19 -10.45
N THR A 29 -5.50 8.44 -9.37
CA THR A 29 -4.18 8.02 -8.87
C THR A 29 -3.44 7.17 -9.89
N LEU A 30 -4.08 6.15 -10.47
CA LEU A 30 -3.46 5.31 -11.49
C LEU A 30 -3.01 6.14 -12.71
N LEU A 31 -3.87 7.03 -13.20
CA LEU A 31 -3.52 7.90 -14.31
C LEU A 31 -2.37 8.85 -13.95
N PHE A 32 -2.33 9.35 -12.71
CA PHE A 32 -1.27 10.22 -12.24
C PHE A 32 0.09 9.47 -12.27
N PHE A 33 0.13 8.24 -11.75
CA PHE A 33 1.33 7.41 -11.89
C PHE A 33 1.70 7.14 -13.35
N LEU A 34 0.76 6.67 -14.17
CA LEU A 34 1.04 6.29 -15.56
C LEU A 34 1.51 7.46 -16.43
N LEU A 35 1.06 8.68 -16.14
CA LEU A 35 1.40 9.86 -16.95
C LEU A 35 2.70 10.53 -16.50
N PHE A 36 3.07 10.40 -15.21
CA PHE A 36 4.11 11.24 -14.63
C PHE A 36 5.24 10.47 -13.94
N THR A 37 5.22 9.12 -13.94
CA THR A 37 6.29 8.30 -13.34
C THR A 37 7.58 8.27 -14.17
N ALA A 38 7.64 8.96 -15.30
CA ALA A 38 8.87 9.02 -16.08
C ALA A 38 9.91 9.92 -15.35
N PRO A 39 11.10 9.38 -15.03
CA PRO A 39 12.14 10.16 -14.36
C PRO A 39 12.60 11.34 -15.22
N GLY A 40 13.10 12.39 -14.57
CA GLY A 40 13.70 13.54 -15.22
C GLY A 40 15.02 13.18 -15.95
N GLU A 41 15.67 14.18 -16.55
CA GLU A 41 16.94 14.00 -17.26
C GLU A 41 18.08 13.56 -16.32
N ASP A 42 17.96 13.88 -15.03
CA ASP A 42 18.86 13.50 -13.93
C ASP A 42 18.60 12.09 -13.37
N GLY A 43 17.54 11.43 -13.84
CA GLY A 43 17.11 10.10 -13.36
C GLY A 43 16.28 10.14 -12.09
N ALA A 44 16.06 11.32 -11.48
CA ALA A 44 15.25 11.50 -10.29
C ALA A 44 13.78 11.82 -10.65
N GLN A 45 12.86 11.50 -9.73
CA GLN A 45 11.47 11.89 -9.86
C GLN A 45 11.30 13.36 -9.44
N PRO A 46 10.48 14.15 -10.16
CA PRO A 46 10.23 15.53 -9.78
C PRO A 46 9.51 15.66 -8.42
N ASP A 47 9.91 16.60 -7.57
CA ASP A 47 9.34 16.82 -6.23
C ASP A 47 7.81 17.02 -6.22
N TRP A 48 7.28 17.70 -7.24
CA TRP A 48 5.83 17.89 -7.35
C TRP A 48 5.09 16.56 -7.59
N PHE A 49 5.72 15.61 -8.28
CA PHE A 49 5.16 14.28 -8.51
C PHE A 49 5.17 13.48 -7.21
N LEU A 50 6.31 13.44 -6.50
CA LEU A 50 6.43 12.78 -5.19
C LEU A 50 5.43 13.37 -4.18
N THR A 51 5.33 14.70 -4.11
CA THR A 51 4.30 15.36 -3.30
C THR A 51 2.89 14.94 -3.69
N GLY A 52 2.62 14.84 -4.99
CA GLY A 52 1.32 14.47 -5.52
C GLY A 52 0.90 13.04 -5.14
N ILE A 53 1.79 12.06 -5.30
CA ILE A 53 1.51 10.66 -4.93
C ILE A 53 1.28 10.50 -3.43
N ASN A 54 2.11 11.13 -2.60
CA ASN A 54 1.96 11.11 -1.15
C ASN A 54 0.62 11.72 -0.71
N LEU A 55 0.21 12.85 -1.27
CA LEU A 55 -1.08 13.46 -0.97
C LEU A 55 -2.27 12.60 -1.42
N LEU A 56 -2.17 11.93 -2.57
CA LEU A 56 -3.19 11.00 -3.04
C LEU A 56 -3.32 9.80 -2.11
N GLU A 57 -2.22 9.27 -1.63
CA GLU A 57 -2.19 8.13 -0.71
C GLU A 57 -2.74 8.52 0.68
N ILE A 58 -2.20 9.58 1.29
CA ILE A 58 -2.68 10.11 2.59
C ILE A 58 -4.19 10.37 2.52
N GLY A 59 -4.65 11.03 1.45
CA GLY A 59 -6.06 11.32 1.25
C GLY A 59 -6.92 10.08 1.14
N ALA A 60 -6.45 9.04 0.44
CA ALA A 60 -7.17 7.77 0.28
C ALA A 60 -7.32 7.04 1.62
N PHE A 61 -6.23 6.88 2.41
CA PHE A 61 -6.27 6.23 3.71
C PHE A 61 -7.11 7.02 4.71
N PHE A 62 -6.98 8.35 4.75
CA PHE A 62 -7.79 9.20 5.62
C PHE A 62 -9.28 9.12 5.28
N PHE A 63 -9.63 9.18 3.98
CA PHE A 63 -11.02 9.06 3.55
C PHE A 63 -11.60 7.69 3.86
N ALA A 64 -10.85 6.60 3.63
CA ALA A 64 -11.25 5.25 4.01
C ALA A 64 -11.47 5.11 5.52
N ALA A 65 -10.60 5.70 6.35
CA ALA A 65 -10.79 5.74 7.80
C ALA A 65 -12.09 6.44 8.20
N LEU A 66 -12.42 7.58 7.59
CA LEU A 66 -13.68 8.30 7.83
C LEU A 66 -14.90 7.44 7.49
N LEU A 67 -14.85 6.67 6.39
CA LEU A 67 -15.92 5.75 6.00
C LEU A 67 -16.08 4.62 7.01
N CYS A 68 -14.98 4.10 7.56
CA CYS A 68 -15.01 3.11 8.64
C CYS A 68 -15.57 3.70 9.93
N PHE A 69 -15.18 4.89 10.33
CA PHE A 69 -15.75 5.58 11.52
C PHE A 69 -17.23 5.92 11.34
N ARG A 70 -17.69 6.23 10.12
CA ARG A 70 -19.13 6.33 9.81
C ARG A 70 -19.85 5.00 10.16
N ASN A 71 -19.28 3.86 9.77
CA ASN A 71 -19.84 2.55 10.09
C ASN A 71 -19.83 2.29 11.61
N TRP A 72 -18.74 2.62 12.30
CA TRP A 72 -18.67 2.51 13.76
C TRP A 72 -19.77 3.30 14.48
N ARG A 73 -20.07 4.51 14.01
CA ARG A 73 -21.14 5.35 14.58
C ARG A 73 -22.55 4.85 14.27
N SER A 74 -22.71 4.04 13.23
CA SER A 74 -24.03 3.54 12.81
C SER A 74 -24.45 2.33 13.65
N SER A 75 -25.61 2.40 14.32
CA SER A 75 -26.20 1.27 15.04
C SER A 75 -26.74 0.17 14.12
N GLN A 76 -26.76 0.39 12.82
CA GLN A 76 -27.38 -0.51 11.83
C GLN A 76 -26.40 -1.53 11.26
N ILE A 77 -25.10 -1.38 11.50
CA ILE A 77 -24.07 -2.26 10.97
C ILE A 77 -24.17 -3.67 11.54
N VAL A 78 -24.20 -4.67 10.66
CA VAL A 78 -24.42 -6.07 10.99
C VAL A 78 -23.13 -6.79 11.37
N SER A 79 -22.03 -6.46 10.74
CA SER A 79 -20.72 -7.07 11.03
C SER A 79 -20.13 -6.67 12.39
N GLY A 80 -20.76 -5.70 13.06
CA GLY A 80 -20.32 -5.20 14.35
C GLY A 80 -19.59 -3.86 14.26
N ARG A 81 -20.05 -2.90 15.07
CA ARG A 81 -19.49 -1.52 15.08
C ARG A 81 -18.00 -1.49 15.42
N ASN A 82 -17.58 -2.30 16.38
CA ASN A 82 -16.20 -2.33 16.85
C ASN A 82 -15.21 -2.85 15.79
N VAL A 83 -15.66 -3.67 14.84
CA VAL A 83 -14.86 -4.11 13.68
C VAL A 83 -14.41 -2.88 12.89
N TRP A 84 -15.35 -2.01 12.55
CA TRP A 84 -15.09 -0.81 11.75
C TRP A 84 -14.32 0.26 12.51
N PHE A 85 -14.42 0.29 13.85
CA PHE A 85 -13.56 1.14 14.67
C PHE A 85 -12.09 0.77 14.53
N TRP A 86 -11.78 -0.53 14.68
CA TRP A 86 -10.38 -1.00 14.61
C TRP A 86 -9.82 -0.89 13.20
N ILE A 87 -10.58 -1.23 12.16
CA ILE A 87 -10.15 -1.04 10.77
C ILE A 87 -9.92 0.46 10.50
N GLY A 88 -10.85 1.33 10.92
CA GLY A 88 -10.71 2.77 10.73
C GLY A 88 -9.50 3.36 11.48
N LEU A 89 -9.21 2.85 12.68
CA LEU A 89 -8.03 3.24 13.44
C LEU A 89 -6.74 2.81 12.73
N GLY A 90 -6.71 1.58 12.19
CA GLY A 90 -5.59 1.10 11.39
C GLY A 90 -5.32 1.99 10.18
N LEU A 91 -6.36 2.29 9.39
CA LEU A 91 -6.23 3.16 8.23
C LEU A 91 -5.79 4.59 8.59
N LEU A 92 -6.27 5.12 9.73
CA LEU A 92 -5.84 6.43 10.22
C LEU A 92 -4.36 6.41 10.62
N PHE A 93 -3.91 5.36 11.32
CA PHE A 93 -2.50 5.21 11.68
C PHE A 93 -1.63 5.05 10.44
N TYR A 94 -2.08 4.34 9.42
CA TYR A 94 -1.36 4.26 8.14
C TYR A 94 -1.21 5.67 7.53
N ALA A 95 -2.28 6.45 7.41
CA ALA A 95 -2.22 7.82 6.92
C ALA A 95 -1.24 8.69 7.72
N MET A 96 -1.18 8.52 9.05
CA MET A 96 -0.21 9.25 9.90
C MET A 96 1.22 8.80 9.63
N GLY A 97 1.45 7.51 9.39
CA GLY A 97 2.74 6.97 8.97
C GLY A 97 3.22 7.61 7.68
N THR A 98 2.34 7.63 6.65
CA THR A 98 2.64 8.26 5.35
C THR A 98 2.92 9.76 5.49
N VAL A 99 2.19 10.49 6.34
CA VAL A 99 2.48 11.92 6.62
C VAL A 99 3.87 12.09 7.21
N LEU A 100 4.26 11.27 8.18
CA LEU A 100 5.58 11.38 8.80
C LEU A 100 6.69 10.99 7.83
N PHE A 101 6.49 9.92 7.05
CA PHE A 101 7.44 9.51 6.02
C PHE A 101 7.63 10.61 4.97
N PHE A 102 6.54 11.21 4.49
CA PHE A 102 6.58 12.35 3.57
C PHE A 102 7.36 13.55 4.14
N ILE A 103 7.15 13.89 5.43
CA ILE A 103 7.90 14.96 6.07
C ILE A 103 9.39 14.58 6.15
N TRP A 104 9.72 13.33 6.46
CA TRP A 104 11.09 12.85 6.58
C TRP A 104 11.83 12.96 5.26
N GLY A 105 11.25 12.43 4.17
CA GLY A 105 11.82 12.46 2.83
C GLY A 105 11.81 13.87 2.22
N THR A 106 10.60 14.42 2.03
CA THR A 106 10.43 15.65 1.22
C THR A 106 10.81 16.93 1.95
N VAL A 107 10.54 17.03 3.27
CA VAL A 107 10.81 18.29 4.00
C VAL A 107 12.23 18.33 4.57
N TRP A 108 12.73 17.18 5.05
CA TRP A 108 14.06 17.12 5.67
C TRP A 108 15.15 16.53 4.77
N GLY A 109 14.78 16.00 3.59
CA GLY A 109 15.72 15.41 2.65
C GLY A 109 16.46 14.20 3.23
N LEU A 110 15.79 13.42 4.09
CA LEU A 110 16.31 12.18 4.68
C LEU A 110 15.74 11.00 3.92
N ASP A 111 16.56 9.98 3.69
CA ASP A 111 16.14 8.70 3.07
C ASP A 111 16.39 7.54 4.04
N PRO A 112 15.66 7.47 5.16
CA PRO A 112 15.89 6.45 6.16
C PRO A 112 15.24 5.14 5.76
N ALA A 113 15.95 4.04 5.95
CA ALA A 113 15.36 2.70 5.86
C ALA A 113 14.28 2.45 6.93
N VAL A 114 14.32 3.16 8.06
CA VAL A 114 13.30 3.18 9.13
C VAL A 114 13.14 4.58 9.67
N SER A 115 11.91 5.07 9.73
CA SER A 115 11.54 6.40 10.23
C SER A 115 10.58 6.34 11.41
N LEU A 116 10.22 7.48 12.00
CA LEU A 116 9.11 7.54 12.97
C LEU A 116 7.75 7.15 12.35
N GLY A 117 7.62 7.19 11.03
CA GLY A 117 6.44 6.71 10.31
C GLY A 117 6.18 5.23 10.57
N ASP A 118 7.25 4.43 10.70
CA ASP A 118 7.17 2.98 10.91
C ASP A 118 6.47 2.60 12.21
N PHE A 119 6.61 3.41 13.26
CA PHE A 119 5.83 3.23 14.47
C PHE A 119 4.32 3.24 14.18
N PHE A 120 3.86 4.17 13.36
CA PHE A 120 2.44 4.26 12.99
C PHE A 120 2.03 3.14 12.03
N TYR A 121 2.87 2.77 11.09
CA TYR A 121 2.60 1.66 10.18
C TYR A 121 2.48 0.33 10.95
N ILE A 122 3.38 0.00 11.87
CA ILE A 122 3.31 -1.22 12.69
C ILE A 122 1.99 -1.25 13.48
N PHE A 123 1.61 -0.14 14.14
CA PHE A 123 0.32 -0.07 14.82
C PHE A 123 -0.87 -0.17 13.88
N SER A 124 -0.76 0.34 12.65
CA SER A 124 -1.76 0.16 11.61
C SER A 124 -2.04 -1.34 11.36
N TYR A 125 -0.99 -2.14 11.17
CA TYR A 125 -1.12 -3.60 11.00
C TYR A 125 -1.82 -4.27 12.17
N ILE A 126 -1.44 -3.91 13.40
CA ILE A 126 -2.07 -4.44 14.62
C ILE A 126 -3.57 -4.10 14.66
N PHE A 127 -3.94 -2.87 14.35
CA PHE A 127 -5.33 -2.43 14.38
C PHE A 127 -6.15 -3.03 13.24
N LEU A 128 -5.60 -3.11 12.03
CA LEU A 128 -6.24 -3.78 10.89
C LEU A 128 -6.48 -5.26 11.20
N ALA A 129 -5.46 -5.98 11.68
CA ALA A 129 -5.57 -7.38 12.07
C ALA A 129 -6.61 -7.56 13.18
N ALA A 130 -6.61 -6.73 14.23
CA ALA A 130 -7.59 -6.78 15.30
C ALA A 130 -9.03 -6.53 14.79
N GLY A 131 -9.22 -5.58 13.89
CA GLY A 131 -10.51 -5.29 13.26
C GLY A 131 -11.03 -6.46 12.44
N MET A 132 -10.20 -6.98 11.55
CA MET A 132 -10.55 -8.11 10.68
C MET A 132 -10.76 -9.39 11.48
N PHE A 133 -9.94 -9.67 12.49
CA PHE A 133 -10.08 -10.81 13.38
C PHE A 133 -11.40 -10.76 14.19
N LYS A 134 -11.80 -9.57 14.68
CA LYS A 134 -13.09 -9.35 15.33
C LYS A 134 -14.28 -9.63 14.41
N ALA A 135 -14.13 -9.53 13.11
CA ALA A 135 -15.18 -9.90 12.16
C ALA A 135 -15.33 -11.43 12.02
N VAL A 136 -14.24 -12.17 12.22
CA VAL A 136 -14.21 -13.63 12.17
C VAL A 136 -14.76 -14.26 13.46
N LEU A 137 -14.36 -13.74 14.63
CA LEU A 137 -14.66 -14.31 15.95
C LEU A 137 -16.13 -14.67 16.23
N PRO A 138 -17.14 -13.82 15.90
CA PRO A 138 -18.53 -14.13 16.19
C PRO A 138 -19.11 -15.25 15.30
N ARG A 139 -18.40 -15.61 14.26
CA ARG A 139 -18.78 -16.64 13.31
C ARG A 139 -18.27 -17.97 13.83
N ARG A 140 -19.15 -18.92 14.12
CA ARG A 140 -18.74 -20.31 14.27
C ARG A 140 -18.22 -20.74 12.91
N LEU A 141 -16.89 -20.71 12.73
CA LEU A 141 -16.23 -21.11 11.49
C LEU A 141 -16.36 -22.62 11.32
N ASN A 142 -17.54 -23.09 10.90
CA ASN A 142 -17.70 -24.44 10.37
C ASN A 142 -17.18 -24.45 8.93
N LEU A 143 -15.87 -24.19 8.78
CA LEU A 143 -15.24 -24.29 7.49
C LEU A 143 -15.11 -25.77 7.11
N GLU A 144 -15.55 -26.11 5.91
CA GLU A 144 -15.34 -27.42 5.32
C GLU A 144 -13.83 -27.61 4.98
N LEU A 145 -13.41 -28.87 4.87
CA LEU A 145 -12.00 -29.19 4.56
C LEU A 145 -11.45 -28.42 3.32
N PRO A 146 -12.18 -28.30 2.19
CA PRO A 146 -11.71 -27.51 1.05
C PRO A 146 -11.47 -26.03 1.37
N GLN A 147 -12.29 -25.46 2.25
CA GLN A 147 -12.18 -24.07 2.68
C GLN A 147 -10.95 -23.87 3.57
N TRP A 148 -10.67 -24.81 4.47
CA TRP A 148 -9.44 -24.82 5.25
C TRP A 148 -8.19 -24.96 4.36
N MET A 149 -8.25 -25.84 3.36
CA MET A 149 -7.14 -25.97 2.39
C MET A 149 -6.90 -24.66 1.63
N MET A 150 -7.97 -23.91 1.27
CA MET A 150 -7.83 -22.61 0.61
C MET A 150 -7.15 -21.59 1.53
N VAL A 151 -7.55 -21.47 2.80
CA VAL A 151 -6.95 -20.54 3.76
C VAL A 151 -5.46 -20.89 3.99
N VAL A 152 -5.16 -22.16 4.20
CA VAL A 152 -3.78 -22.64 4.36
C VAL A 152 -2.97 -22.39 3.08
N GLY A 153 -3.58 -22.64 1.90
CA GLY A 153 -2.95 -22.38 0.61
C GLY A 153 -2.60 -20.90 0.40
N ILE A 154 -3.49 -19.98 0.79
CA ILE A 154 -3.23 -18.54 0.76
C ILE A 154 -2.06 -18.18 1.68
N GLY A 155 -2.05 -18.67 2.93
CA GLY A 155 -0.98 -18.42 3.89
C GLY A 155 0.37 -18.99 3.41
N LEU A 156 0.39 -20.24 2.93
CA LEU A 156 1.62 -20.85 2.39
C LEU A 156 2.10 -20.12 1.13
N GLY A 157 1.17 -19.71 0.25
CA GLY A 157 1.51 -18.92 -0.94
C GLY A 157 2.15 -17.59 -0.57
N GLY A 158 1.62 -16.90 0.44
CA GLY A 158 2.22 -15.67 0.96
C GLY A 158 3.63 -15.91 1.52
N VAL A 159 3.80 -16.93 2.37
CA VAL A 159 5.13 -17.28 2.90
C VAL A 159 6.12 -17.63 1.80
N LEU A 160 5.69 -18.46 0.82
CA LEU A 160 6.56 -18.85 -0.29
C LEU A 160 6.96 -17.66 -1.17
N LEU A 161 6.03 -16.73 -1.43
CA LEU A 161 6.35 -15.52 -2.17
C LEU A 161 7.33 -14.63 -1.40
N ALA A 162 7.14 -14.46 -0.10
CA ALA A 162 8.06 -13.71 0.73
C ALA A 162 9.47 -14.32 0.76
N ILE A 163 9.58 -15.64 0.89
CA ILE A 163 10.85 -16.37 0.82
C ILE A 163 11.48 -16.18 -0.58
N PHE A 164 10.69 -16.33 -1.65
CA PHE A 164 11.17 -16.15 -3.01
C PHE A 164 11.71 -14.73 -3.24
N VAL A 165 11.01 -13.69 -2.78
CA VAL A 165 11.44 -12.30 -2.88
C VAL A 165 12.79 -12.09 -2.17
N ASN A 166 12.94 -12.62 -0.95
CA ASN A 166 14.20 -12.50 -0.20
C ASN A 166 15.37 -13.26 -0.86
N ILE A 167 15.12 -14.47 -1.41
CA ILE A 167 16.16 -15.23 -2.13
C ILE A 167 16.54 -14.51 -3.43
N ALA A 168 15.55 -14.03 -4.20
CA ALA A 168 15.81 -13.32 -5.45
C ALA A 168 16.58 -12.02 -5.22
N ALA A 169 16.31 -11.31 -4.12
CA ALA A 169 17.09 -10.14 -3.73
C ALA A 169 18.54 -10.50 -3.38
N ALA A 170 18.76 -11.57 -2.60
CA ALA A 170 20.09 -12.04 -2.26
C ALA A 170 20.90 -12.48 -3.50
N GLU A 171 20.26 -13.13 -4.46
CA GLU A 171 20.89 -13.51 -5.74
C GLU A 171 21.24 -12.29 -6.61
N ALA A 172 20.37 -11.27 -6.65
CA ALA A 172 20.64 -10.04 -7.40
C ALA A 172 21.88 -9.31 -6.90
N ILE A 173 22.11 -9.28 -5.59
CA ILE A 173 23.33 -8.68 -4.97
C ILE A 173 24.57 -9.53 -5.24
N ALA A 174 24.42 -10.86 -5.30
CA ALA A 174 25.54 -11.79 -5.46
C ALA A 174 26.13 -11.84 -6.89
N VAL A 175 25.46 -11.27 -7.89
CA VAL A 175 25.98 -11.21 -9.27
C VAL A 175 27.08 -10.14 -9.34
N PRO A 176 28.38 -10.51 -9.59
CA PRO A 176 29.43 -9.52 -9.71
C PRO A 176 29.15 -8.58 -10.89
N LEU A 177 29.27 -7.28 -10.71
CA LEU A 177 29.15 -6.22 -11.74
C LEU A 177 30.06 -6.41 -12.99
N GLY A 178 30.83 -7.51 -13.05
CA GLY A 178 31.75 -7.85 -14.15
C GLY A 178 31.16 -8.76 -15.25
N GLN A 179 29.92 -9.20 -15.17
CA GLN A 179 29.31 -10.10 -16.17
C GLN A 179 28.07 -9.52 -16.86
N VAL A 180 28.00 -8.22 -17.04
CA VAL A 180 27.08 -7.67 -18.04
C VAL A 180 27.65 -8.07 -19.40
N PRO A 181 26.97 -8.90 -20.23
CA PRO A 181 27.43 -9.15 -21.58
C PRO A 181 27.47 -7.80 -22.28
N ALA A 182 28.66 -7.37 -22.68
CA ALA A 182 28.82 -6.20 -23.52
C ALA A 182 27.91 -6.42 -24.74
N MET A 183 26.80 -5.73 -24.82
CA MET A 183 26.06 -5.60 -26.07
C MET A 183 26.98 -4.85 -27.01
N HIS A 184 27.73 -5.61 -27.81
CA HIS A 184 28.36 -5.11 -28.99
C HIS A 184 27.25 -4.59 -29.91
N HIS A 185 26.91 -3.34 -29.79
CA HIS A 185 26.34 -2.62 -30.90
C HIS A 185 27.38 -2.66 -32.01
N LEU A 186 27.08 -3.43 -33.07
CA LEU A 186 27.71 -3.33 -34.37
C LEU A 186 27.52 -1.91 -34.93
N ALA A 187 28.30 -0.97 -34.43
CA ALA A 187 28.62 0.23 -35.17
C ALA A 187 29.84 -0.09 -36.02
N GLN A 188 29.59 -0.47 -37.27
CA GLN A 188 30.62 -0.48 -38.33
C GLN A 188 31.14 0.93 -38.43
N ALA A 189 32.37 1.15 -37.93
CA ALA A 189 33.16 2.34 -38.27
C ALA A 189 33.66 2.20 -39.72
N PRO A 190 33.61 3.27 -40.51
CA PRO A 190 34.22 3.29 -41.83
C PRO A 190 35.75 3.22 -41.70
N PRO A 191 36.45 2.54 -42.66
CA PRO A 191 37.89 2.49 -42.69
C PRO A 191 38.48 3.84 -43.15
N ASP A 192 39.66 4.17 -42.67
CA ASP A 192 40.53 5.30 -43.01
C ASP A 192 40.42 6.58 -42.15
N VAL A 193 41.10 6.54 -41.00
CA VAL A 193 41.80 7.71 -40.44
C VAL A 193 43.14 7.22 -39.86
N ALA A 194 44.25 7.80 -40.38
CA ALA A 194 45.63 7.52 -40.01
C ALA A 194 45.91 7.84 -38.51
N PRO A 195 46.86 7.15 -37.86
CA PRO A 195 47.18 7.35 -36.45
C PRO A 195 47.89 8.69 -36.23
N ALA A 196 47.32 9.51 -35.30
CA ALA A 196 47.96 10.70 -34.77
C ALA A 196 49.01 10.31 -33.72
N PRO A 197 50.09 11.09 -33.56
CA PRO A 197 51.25 10.75 -32.73
C PRO A 197 50.89 10.78 -31.23
N ALA A 198 51.49 9.84 -30.51
CA ALA A 198 51.37 9.70 -29.06
C ALA A 198 51.83 10.98 -28.32
N LEU A 199 50.93 11.62 -27.61
CA LEU A 199 51.22 12.62 -26.59
C LEU A 199 51.47 11.89 -25.26
N GLU A 200 52.66 12.13 -24.74
CA GLU A 200 53.16 11.66 -23.45
C GLU A 200 52.18 11.97 -22.31
N ALA A 201 51.77 10.95 -21.60
CA ALA A 201 50.83 11.06 -20.50
C ALA A 201 51.52 11.68 -19.29
N ALA A 202 51.15 12.92 -18.95
CA ALA A 202 51.36 13.46 -17.61
C ALA A 202 50.34 12.81 -16.65
N PRO A 203 50.72 12.51 -15.38
CA PRO A 203 49.75 11.96 -14.40
C PRO A 203 48.75 13.05 -14.06
N ALA A 204 47.55 12.91 -14.60
CA ALA A 204 46.40 13.69 -14.15
C ALA A 204 45.95 13.11 -12.80
N GLU A 205 46.27 13.80 -11.72
CA GLU A 205 45.47 13.71 -10.49
C GLU A 205 44.04 14.00 -10.89
N ALA A 206 43.21 12.96 -10.86
CA ALA A 206 41.78 13.11 -10.98
C ALA A 206 41.33 13.99 -9.80
N PRO A 207 40.62 15.12 -10.04
CA PRO A 207 40.02 15.84 -8.95
C PRO A 207 39.08 14.86 -8.25
N ALA A 208 39.28 14.65 -6.94
CA ALA A 208 38.29 14.01 -6.08
C ALA A 208 37.01 14.80 -6.33
N LEU A 209 35.99 14.13 -6.90
CA LEU A 209 34.65 14.64 -6.89
C LEU A 209 34.29 14.71 -5.40
N GLU A 210 34.44 15.91 -4.80
CA GLU A 210 33.74 16.22 -3.56
C GLU A 210 32.28 16.06 -3.92
N VAL A 211 31.71 14.93 -3.52
CA VAL A 211 30.24 14.76 -3.41
C VAL A 211 29.88 15.83 -2.40
N GLU A 212 29.36 16.97 -2.85
CA GLU A 212 28.68 17.91 -1.98
C GLU A 212 27.53 17.10 -1.34
N GLU A 213 27.78 16.64 -0.13
CA GLU A 213 26.76 16.11 0.77
C GLU A 213 25.75 17.26 0.94
N GLU A 214 24.63 17.23 0.20
CA GLU A 214 23.56 18.22 0.37
C GLU A 214 23.19 18.19 1.83
N ALA A 215 23.55 19.26 2.55
CA ALA A 215 23.36 19.36 3.98
C ALA A 215 21.87 19.21 4.28
N SER A 216 21.49 18.06 4.83
CA SER A 216 20.12 17.78 5.26
C SER A 216 19.54 18.96 6.02
N SER A 217 18.34 19.41 5.65
CA SER A 217 17.63 20.49 6.34
C SER A 217 17.04 20.05 7.71
N ALA A 218 17.30 18.80 8.09
CA ALA A 218 16.72 18.20 9.31
C ALA A 218 17.29 18.83 10.59
N PRO A 219 16.44 19.08 11.60
CA PRO A 219 16.88 19.48 12.92
C PRO A 219 17.82 18.43 13.56
N PRO A 220 18.81 18.83 14.39
CA PRO A 220 19.75 17.88 15.01
C PRO A 220 19.09 16.75 15.81
N LEU A 221 17.93 17.02 16.40
CA LEU A 221 17.13 16.01 17.10
C LEU A 221 16.62 14.92 16.15
N ILE A 222 16.25 15.30 14.93
CA ILE A 222 15.75 14.37 13.91
C ILE A 222 16.88 13.48 13.42
N LEU A 223 18.04 14.04 13.15
CA LEU A 223 19.25 13.25 12.77
C LEU A 223 19.66 12.26 13.88
N GLN A 224 19.52 12.68 15.15
CA GLN A 224 19.79 11.77 16.27
C GLN A 224 18.76 10.62 16.33
N ILE A 225 17.49 10.91 16.11
CA ILE A 225 16.43 9.89 16.08
C ILE A 225 16.67 8.91 14.91
N ASP A 226 17.00 9.43 13.74
CA ASP A 226 17.31 8.67 12.55
C ASP A 226 18.42 7.65 12.81
N GLY A 227 19.57 8.09 13.30
CA GLY A 227 20.67 7.20 13.69
C GLY A 227 20.34 6.20 14.81
N MET A 228 19.34 6.49 15.67
CA MET A 228 18.85 5.52 16.67
C MET A 228 17.93 4.46 16.09
N LEU A 229 17.27 4.75 14.97
CA LEU A 229 16.34 3.83 14.30
C LEU A 229 17.06 2.88 13.33
N GLU A 230 18.19 3.28 12.76
CA GLU A 230 18.98 2.50 11.81
C GLU A 230 19.24 1.03 12.25
N PRO A 231 19.61 0.72 13.51
CA PRO A 231 19.80 -0.66 13.95
C PRO A 231 18.51 -1.51 13.97
N LEU A 232 17.34 -0.91 13.78
CA LEU A 232 16.04 -1.59 13.84
C LEU A 232 15.54 -2.04 12.46
N VAL A 233 16.27 -1.75 11.37
CA VAL A 233 15.85 -2.03 9.99
C VAL A 233 15.41 -3.47 9.79
N ASP A 234 16.24 -4.43 10.18
CA ASP A 234 15.93 -5.86 10.03
C ASP A 234 14.72 -6.28 10.86
N ALA A 235 14.62 -5.75 12.09
CA ALA A 235 13.50 -6.07 12.99
C ALA A 235 12.18 -5.49 12.48
N VAL A 236 12.19 -4.29 11.96
CA VAL A 236 11.02 -3.62 11.36
C VAL A 236 10.60 -4.33 10.08
N GLY A 237 11.55 -4.67 9.20
CA GLY A 237 11.28 -5.45 7.99
C GLY A 237 10.64 -6.81 8.29
N LEU A 238 11.14 -7.51 9.31
CA LEU A 238 10.53 -8.78 9.76
C LEU A 238 9.11 -8.58 10.33
N LEU A 239 8.85 -7.48 11.05
CA LEU A 239 7.51 -7.17 11.56
C LEU A 239 6.52 -6.91 10.43
N TYR A 240 6.92 -6.20 9.37
CA TYR A 240 6.10 -6.01 8.17
C TYR A 240 5.79 -7.34 7.51
N LEU A 241 6.80 -8.16 7.25
CA LEU A 241 6.60 -9.47 6.63
C LEU A 241 5.61 -10.34 7.40
N ILE A 242 5.75 -10.41 8.74
CA ILE A 242 4.82 -11.15 9.61
C ILE A 242 3.43 -10.52 9.56
N GLY A 243 3.35 -9.20 9.65
CA GLY A 243 2.10 -8.44 9.59
C GLY A 243 1.31 -8.71 8.32
N ASP A 244 1.98 -8.67 7.19
CA ASP A 244 1.42 -8.93 5.87
C ASP A 244 0.84 -10.34 5.75
N ILE A 245 1.62 -11.34 6.15
CA ILE A 245 1.16 -12.73 6.12
C ILE A 245 -0.06 -12.92 7.03
N VAL A 246 -0.04 -12.32 8.23
CA VAL A 246 -1.17 -12.36 9.16
C VAL A 246 -2.42 -11.69 8.55
N LEU A 247 -2.28 -10.50 7.98
CA LEU A 247 -3.41 -9.82 7.32
C LEU A 247 -3.94 -10.62 6.14
N LEU A 248 -3.06 -11.19 5.32
CA LEU A 248 -3.43 -12.01 4.17
C LEU A 248 -4.20 -13.27 4.58
N VAL A 249 -3.75 -13.97 5.63
CA VAL A 249 -4.44 -15.15 6.17
C VAL A 249 -5.81 -14.80 6.74
N ILE A 250 -5.91 -13.70 7.51
CA ILE A 250 -7.20 -13.24 8.05
C ILE A 250 -8.12 -12.81 6.91
N ALA A 251 -7.62 -12.07 5.92
CA ALA A 251 -8.38 -11.66 4.74
C ALA A 251 -8.90 -12.86 3.94
N GLY A 252 -8.05 -13.86 3.70
CA GLY A 252 -8.44 -15.11 3.06
C GLY A 252 -9.50 -15.88 3.86
N THR A 253 -9.37 -15.92 5.19
CA THR A 253 -10.37 -16.53 6.08
C THR A 253 -11.71 -15.80 5.98
N LEU A 254 -11.72 -14.46 5.97
CA LEU A 254 -12.92 -13.66 5.79
C LEU A 254 -13.56 -13.89 4.42
N LEU A 255 -12.74 -13.94 3.37
CA LEU A 255 -13.21 -14.21 2.02
C LEU A 255 -13.97 -15.55 1.94
N VAL A 256 -13.39 -16.58 2.54
CA VAL A 256 -13.97 -17.93 2.57
C VAL A 256 -15.20 -17.99 3.47
N ALA A 257 -15.13 -17.43 4.69
CA ALA A 257 -16.21 -17.43 5.67
C ALA A 257 -17.48 -16.69 5.19
N PHE A 258 -17.30 -15.67 4.36
CA PHE A 258 -18.39 -14.86 3.80
C PHE A 258 -18.75 -15.24 2.35
N TRP A 259 -18.21 -16.33 1.80
CA TRP A 259 -18.45 -16.75 0.43
C TRP A 259 -19.93 -17.04 0.19
N GLY A 260 -20.53 -16.36 -0.80
CA GLY A 260 -21.94 -16.56 -1.17
C GLY A 260 -22.97 -15.86 -0.28
N GLY A 261 -22.58 -15.23 0.84
CA GLY A 261 -23.48 -14.50 1.72
C GLY A 261 -23.81 -13.07 1.23
N ARG A 262 -24.83 -12.46 1.84
CA ARG A 262 -25.32 -11.10 1.53
C ARG A 262 -24.26 -10.02 1.73
N TYR A 263 -23.32 -10.25 2.63
CA TYR A 263 -22.19 -9.37 2.97
C TYR A 263 -20.90 -9.76 2.26
N SER A 264 -20.95 -10.76 1.40
CA SER A 264 -19.80 -11.28 0.67
C SER A 264 -19.02 -10.19 -0.10
N GLN A 265 -19.73 -9.23 -0.72
CA GLN A 265 -19.09 -8.18 -1.51
C GLN A 265 -18.22 -7.25 -0.67
N SER A 266 -18.69 -6.83 0.52
CA SER A 266 -17.92 -6.00 1.43
C SER A 266 -16.60 -6.69 1.82
N TRP A 267 -16.68 -7.96 2.23
CA TRP A 267 -15.50 -8.71 2.68
C TRP A 267 -14.57 -9.14 1.55
N LYS A 268 -15.08 -9.31 0.33
CA LYS A 268 -14.23 -9.46 -0.86
C LYS A 268 -13.38 -8.23 -1.12
N LEU A 269 -13.96 -7.03 -0.98
CA LEU A 269 -13.24 -5.78 -1.14
C LEU A 269 -12.16 -5.60 -0.05
N ILE A 270 -12.47 -5.96 1.21
CA ILE A 270 -11.48 -5.96 2.30
C ILE A 270 -10.34 -6.96 2.02
N ALA A 271 -10.65 -8.15 1.48
CA ALA A 271 -9.63 -9.12 1.12
C ALA A 271 -8.73 -8.63 -0.04
N ILE A 272 -9.32 -7.98 -1.04
CA ILE A 272 -8.56 -7.34 -2.13
C ILE A 272 -7.69 -6.21 -1.57
N ALA A 273 -8.19 -5.42 -0.62
CA ALA A 273 -7.42 -4.36 0.03
C ALA A 273 -6.16 -4.91 0.71
N ALA A 274 -6.31 -5.96 1.54
CA ALA A 274 -5.18 -6.61 2.19
C ALA A 274 -4.20 -7.23 1.19
N PHE A 275 -4.70 -7.78 0.07
CA PHE A 275 -3.86 -8.31 -0.99
C PHE A 275 -3.07 -7.20 -1.73
N CYS A 276 -3.69 -6.05 -1.99
CA CYS A 276 -2.99 -4.90 -2.56
C CYS A 276 -1.88 -4.42 -1.62
N LEU A 277 -2.14 -4.31 -0.31
CA LEU A 277 -1.14 -3.94 0.68
C LEU A 277 0.04 -4.92 0.63
N TYR A 278 -0.24 -6.21 0.72
CA TYR A 278 0.78 -7.27 0.65
C TYR A 278 1.63 -7.20 -0.64
N ILE A 279 1.01 -6.96 -1.81
CA ILE A 279 1.77 -6.81 -3.07
C ILE A 279 2.71 -5.63 -3.01
N ALA A 280 2.22 -4.46 -2.58
CA ALA A 280 3.04 -3.26 -2.49
C ALA A 280 4.26 -3.48 -1.57
N ASP A 281 4.03 -4.07 -0.40
CA ASP A 281 5.06 -4.32 0.59
C ASP A 281 6.09 -5.37 0.13
N MET A 282 5.66 -6.37 -0.67
CA MET A 282 6.60 -7.32 -1.27
C MET A 282 7.49 -6.68 -2.34
N PHE A 283 6.94 -5.79 -3.18
CA PHE A 283 7.74 -5.02 -4.13
C PHE A 283 8.70 -4.08 -3.42
N PHE A 284 8.23 -3.39 -2.38
CA PHE A 284 9.06 -2.50 -1.57
C PHE A 284 10.22 -3.26 -0.93
N ALA A 285 9.94 -4.39 -0.26
CA ALA A 285 10.96 -5.23 0.35
C ALA A 285 12.00 -5.72 -0.67
N TYR A 286 11.57 -6.11 -1.87
CA TYR A 286 12.48 -6.49 -2.95
C TYR A 286 13.37 -5.31 -3.37
N ALA A 287 12.78 -4.15 -3.63
CA ALA A 287 13.48 -2.99 -4.14
C ALA A 287 14.49 -2.43 -3.12
N ILE A 288 14.13 -2.38 -1.83
CA ILE A 288 15.06 -2.00 -0.75
C ILE A 288 16.21 -3.01 -0.64
N ASN A 289 15.92 -4.31 -0.63
CA ASN A 289 16.95 -5.33 -0.49
C ASN A 289 17.90 -5.42 -1.69
N THR A 290 17.55 -4.86 -2.85
CA THR A 290 18.36 -4.86 -4.07
C THR A 290 18.96 -3.50 -4.40
N ASP A 291 18.82 -2.49 -3.52
CA ASP A 291 19.22 -1.10 -3.75
C ASP A 291 18.64 -0.52 -5.07
N THR A 292 17.44 -0.96 -5.44
CA THR A 292 16.74 -0.51 -6.66
C THR A 292 15.48 0.31 -6.35
N TYR A 293 15.27 0.66 -5.10
CA TYR A 293 14.12 1.46 -4.70
C TYR A 293 14.19 2.86 -5.29
N VAL A 294 13.11 3.24 -5.96
CA VAL A 294 12.89 4.61 -6.45
C VAL A 294 11.49 5.01 -6.03
N GLU A 295 11.39 6.04 -5.19
CA GLU A 295 10.10 6.59 -4.76
C GLU A 295 9.30 7.07 -5.98
N GLY A 296 8.00 6.82 -5.99
CA GLY A 296 7.12 7.12 -7.12
C GLY A 296 7.08 6.02 -8.17
N SER A 297 7.59 4.84 -7.89
CA SER A 297 7.46 3.67 -8.77
C SER A 297 6.01 3.25 -8.94
N LEU A 298 5.64 2.78 -10.15
CA LEU A 298 4.24 2.44 -10.48
C LEU A 298 3.59 1.42 -9.53
N TRP A 299 4.36 0.49 -8.96
CA TRP A 299 3.83 -0.51 -8.03
C TRP A 299 3.35 0.10 -6.70
N GLU A 300 3.80 1.29 -6.31
CA GLU A 300 3.33 2.00 -5.11
C GLU A 300 1.85 2.38 -5.18
N VAL A 301 1.26 2.43 -6.37
CA VAL A 301 -0.18 2.62 -6.55
C VAL A 301 -1.01 1.59 -5.78
N PHE A 302 -0.46 0.40 -5.51
CA PHE A 302 -1.16 -0.64 -4.75
C PHE A 302 -1.40 -0.26 -3.29
N TRP A 303 -0.56 0.59 -2.66
CA TRP A 303 -0.86 1.15 -1.34
C TRP A 303 -2.14 1.99 -1.39
N THR A 304 -2.24 2.92 -2.34
CA THR A 304 -3.47 3.71 -2.52
C THR A 304 -4.68 2.84 -2.86
N PHE A 305 -4.52 1.82 -3.69
CA PHE A 305 -5.60 0.87 -4.01
C PHE A 305 -6.06 0.10 -2.77
N SER A 306 -5.15 -0.28 -1.88
CA SER A 306 -5.51 -0.88 -0.59
C SER A 306 -6.49 0.00 0.17
N ALA A 307 -6.16 1.27 0.38
CA ALA A 307 -7.03 2.24 1.04
C ALA A 307 -8.41 2.36 0.36
N ILE A 308 -8.41 2.46 -0.97
CA ILE A 308 -9.65 2.58 -1.76
C ILE A 308 -10.55 1.36 -1.58
N PHE A 309 -9.99 0.15 -1.62
CA PHE A 309 -10.76 -1.07 -1.44
C PHE A 309 -11.26 -1.24 0.00
N PHE A 310 -10.52 -0.82 1.03
CA PHE A 310 -11.03 -0.71 2.39
C PHE A 310 -12.20 0.27 2.46
N GLY A 311 -12.09 1.43 1.85
CA GLY A 311 -13.16 2.44 1.78
C GLY A 311 -14.40 1.91 1.05
N LEU A 312 -14.25 1.28 -0.11
CA LEU A 312 -15.34 0.63 -0.85
C LEU A 312 -16.02 -0.46 -0.02
N GLY A 313 -15.24 -1.29 0.68
CA GLY A 313 -15.75 -2.30 1.61
C GLY A 313 -16.64 -1.68 2.69
N ALA A 314 -16.20 -0.56 3.26
CA ALA A 314 -16.98 0.18 4.26
C ALA A 314 -18.28 0.76 3.68
N VAL A 315 -18.25 1.31 2.46
CA VAL A 315 -19.44 1.86 1.78
C VAL A 315 -20.46 0.75 1.49
N VAL A 316 -20.00 -0.38 0.96
CA VAL A 316 -20.87 -1.53 0.61
C VAL A 316 -21.50 -2.14 1.86
N GLU A 317 -20.72 -2.33 2.94
CA GLU A 317 -21.23 -2.81 4.22
C GLU A 317 -22.34 -1.92 4.77
N HIS A 318 -22.13 -0.60 4.75
CA HIS A 318 -23.15 0.36 5.19
C HIS A 318 -24.43 0.20 4.38
N ALA A 319 -24.32 0.19 3.06
CA ALA A 319 -25.47 0.08 2.16
C ALA A 319 -26.26 -1.21 2.37
N VAL A 320 -25.58 -2.36 2.49
CA VAL A 320 -26.21 -3.66 2.71
C VAL A 320 -26.85 -3.74 4.09
N SER A 321 -26.21 -3.22 5.13
CA SER A 321 -26.71 -3.21 6.51
C SER A 321 -28.00 -2.39 6.65
N VAL A 322 -28.01 -1.17 6.08
CA VAL A 322 -29.18 -0.28 6.11
C VAL A 322 -30.36 -0.88 5.35
N ASN A 323 -30.11 -1.43 4.15
CA ASN A 323 -31.15 -2.00 3.30
C ASN A 323 -31.75 -3.28 3.91
N SER A 324 -30.96 -4.08 4.61
CA SER A 324 -31.43 -5.33 5.22
C SER A 324 -32.46 -5.11 6.33
N ARG A 325 -32.37 -4.02 7.08
CA ARG A 325 -33.30 -3.68 8.17
C ARG A 325 -34.58 -3.00 7.66
N ARG A 326 -34.57 -2.38 6.49
CA ARG A 326 -35.78 -1.79 5.87
C ARG A 326 -36.73 -2.85 5.29
N SER A 327 -36.22 -4.00 4.87
CA SER A 327 -36.97 -5.08 4.24
C SER A 327 -38.04 -5.75 5.13
N PRO A 328 -37.82 -6.04 6.45
CA PRO A 328 -38.80 -6.69 7.31
C PRO A 328 -39.99 -5.81 7.65
N ARG A 329 -39.84 -4.48 7.66
CA ARG A 329 -40.91 -3.54 8.01
C ARG A 329 -41.99 -3.45 6.92
N ARG A 330 -41.66 -3.79 5.69
CA ARG A 330 -42.57 -3.75 4.53
C ARG A 330 -43.45 -5.00 4.39
N ARG A 331 -43.12 -6.12 5.08
CA ARG A 331 -43.88 -7.36 5.05
C ARG A 331 -44.96 -7.45 6.18
N ARG A 332 -44.99 -6.48 7.11
CA ARG A 332 -45.93 -6.43 8.24
C ARG A 332 -46.96 -5.28 8.12
N GLY A 333 -47.00 -4.56 7.05
CA GLY A 333 -48.03 -3.58 6.68
C GLY A 333 -48.71 -3.97 5.38
#